data_3ec9273d29eea97669858369fd4c38fa
#
_entry.id   3ec9273d29eea97669858369fd4c38fa
#
_cell.length_a   1.000
_cell.length_b   1.000
_cell.length_c   1.000
_cell.angle_alpha   90.00
_cell.angle_beta   90.00
_cell.angle_gamma   90.00
#
_symmetry.space_group_name_H-M   'P 1'
#
loop_
_entity.id
_entity.type
_entity.pdbx_description
1 polymer ?
#
loop_
_entity_poly.entity_id
_entity_poly.type
_entity_poly.pdbx_seq_one_letter_code
_entity_poly.pdbx_strand_id
1 'polypeptide(L)'
;MFYKACPSTLTCSKWIHSIIKTKKFLYCRHYSSKSFIDNAPLRINPVGVQYLSPALQNQVFPQQNTQISQLHLDLAKFHLAKHQLLNKETIKLPSFNFRLPPLQGKTISEHFYNIGLEFAEPHLSKAIKFSKIDTPVQPKTWKRQPGWTKYAKDGSISCVPYPDSDCMVFDVEVLYKVSPFAVVATAVSEDAWYCWLSPWLLGKSENDRQLIPSNPKGALFVGHNVSFDRQRIREEYNIKSSRNVFLDTMSLHVATHGMCSRQKPTWFKARKAYIRSQSTETSEDDDSSSFDDDYQNYLKQEPWLAHSSVNSLKDVAKFHCNITLDKSKRDDFASLEKEPILQKLNELITYCAHDTYSTHQVFKKVFPQFLEVCPHPATFSAMLSLGSVFLPVNHSWTRYINGVEEQYQQMIQLVD
;
A
#
# COMPACT_ATOMS: atom_id res chain seq x y z
N MET A 1 26.62 16.71 8.78
CA MET A 1 27.95 16.23 9.18
C MET A 1 28.03 14.74 8.90
N PHE A 2 28.90 14.36 7.97
CA PHE A 2 29.40 13.02 7.64
C PHE A 2 28.43 11.85 7.44
N TYR A 3 27.97 11.71 6.20
CA TYR A 3 27.65 10.41 5.62
C TYR A 3 28.97 9.68 5.31
N LYS A 4 29.26 8.61 6.04
CA LYS A 4 30.24 7.60 5.62
C LYS A 4 29.49 6.51 4.85
N ALA A 5 29.90 6.31 3.61
CA ALA A 5 29.41 5.25 2.74
C ALA A 5 29.71 3.88 3.37
N CYS A 6 28.71 3.00 3.37
CA CYS A 6 28.83 1.61 3.79
C CYS A 6 29.29 0.76 2.59
N PRO A 7 30.38 0.04 2.65
CA PRO A 7 30.77 -0.89 1.61
C PRO A 7 30.32 -2.31 1.97
N SER A 8 29.17 -2.75 1.47
CA SER A 8 28.90 -4.18 1.30
C SER A 8 27.69 -4.45 0.42
N THR A 9 27.95 -4.55 -0.88
CA THR A 9 27.02 -5.00 -1.91
C THR A 9 26.74 -6.53 -1.89
N LEU A 10 27.30 -7.27 -0.95
CA LEU A 10 27.22 -8.75 -0.92
C LEU A 10 26.08 -9.33 -0.06
N THR A 11 25.52 -8.60 0.86
CA THR A 11 24.45 -9.09 1.75
C THR A 11 23.05 -8.87 1.20
N CYS A 12 22.86 -7.86 0.36
CA CYS A 12 21.56 -7.60 -0.29
C CYS A 12 21.19 -8.69 -1.29
N SER A 13 22.17 -9.31 -1.98
CA SER A 13 21.92 -10.37 -2.97
C SER A 13 21.39 -11.67 -2.34
N LYS A 14 21.82 -12.02 -1.13
CA LYS A 14 21.35 -13.24 -0.43
C LYS A 14 19.93 -13.07 0.12
N TRP A 15 19.55 -11.86 0.48
CA TRP A 15 18.20 -11.56 0.98
C TRP A 15 17.16 -11.56 -0.16
N ILE A 16 17.51 -10.96 -1.29
CA ILE A 16 16.69 -11.02 -2.53
C ILE A 16 16.56 -12.46 -3.01
N HIS A 17 17.61 -13.29 -2.89
CA HIS A 17 17.57 -14.72 -3.23
C HIS A 17 16.66 -15.55 -2.31
N SER A 18 16.49 -15.17 -1.05
CA SER A 18 15.58 -15.88 -0.13
C SER A 18 14.10 -15.59 -0.39
N ILE A 19 13.76 -14.36 -0.80
CA ILE A 19 12.38 -13.98 -1.17
C ILE A 19 11.98 -14.61 -2.52
N ILE A 20 12.93 -14.76 -3.44
CA ILE A 20 12.73 -15.36 -4.76
C ILE A 20 12.63 -16.89 -4.70
N LYS A 21 13.21 -17.57 -3.68
CA LYS A 21 13.20 -19.03 -3.55
C LYS A 21 11.86 -19.66 -3.17
N THR A 22 10.85 -18.93 -2.78
CA THR A 22 9.55 -19.49 -2.36
C THR A 22 8.52 -19.65 -3.48
N LYS A 23 8.77 -19.17 -4.70
CA LYS A 23 7.94 -19.49 -5.86
C LYS A 23 8.83 -19.72 -7.08
N LYS A 24 9.03 -21.00 -7.46
CA LYS A 24 9.48 -21.51 -8.76
C LYS A 24 10.22 -20.50 -9.68
N PHE A 25 11.35 -19.92 -9.24
CA PHE A 25 12.33 -19.37 -10.14
C PHE A 25 13.38 -20.45 -10.42
N LEU A 26 13.00 -21.47 -11.18
CA LEU A 26 13.89 -22.40 -11.86
C LEU A 26 14.36 -21.76 -13.17
N TYR A 27 15.16 -20.69 -13.11
CA TYR A 27 15.92 -20.23 -14.26
C TYR A 27 17.19 -19.48 -13.84
N CYS A 28 17.99 -20.07 -12.95
CA CYS A 28 19.43 -19.79 -12.91
C CYS A 28 20.17 -21.10 -13.08
N ARG A 29 20.07 -21.73 -14.25
CA ARG A 29 21.02 -22.74 -14.67
C ARG A 29 22.30 -22.06 -15.08
N HIS A 30 23.39 -22.35 -14.36
CA HIS A 30 24.79 -22.31 -14.72
C HIS A 30 25.14 -21.48 -15.98
N TYR A 31 25.37 -20.19 -15.78
CA TYR A 31 26.14 -19.44 -16.77
C TYR A 31 27.61 -19.80 -16.60
N SER A 32 28.12 -20.58 -17.55
CA SER A 32 29.54 -20.80 -17.77
C SER A 32 30.26 -19.45 -17.89
N SER A 33 31.35 -19.28 -17.19
CA SER A 33 32.22 -18.10 -17.19
C SER A 33 33.01 -17.95 -18.49
N LYS A 34 32.32 -17.93 -19.65
CA LYS A 34 32.94 -17.46 -20.90
C LYS A 34 33.02 -15.94 -20.83
N SER A 35 34.16 -15.37 -21.23
CA SER A 35 34.39 -13.94 -21.25
C SER A 35 33.23 -13.22 -21.96
N PHE A 36 32.49 -12.39 -21.23
CA PHE A 36 31.35 -11.61 -21.77
C PHE A 36 31.83 -10.36 -22.53
N ILE A 37 33.15 -10.17 -22.67
CA ILE A 37 33.74 -9.01 -23.35
C ILE A 37 33.83 -9.33 -24.84
N ASP A 38 33.22 -8.51 -25.66
CA ASP A 38 33.27 -8.56 -27.10
C ASP A 38 34.32 -7.54 -27.58
N ASN A 39 35.25 -7.99 -28.42
CA ASN A 39 36.29 -7.14 -29.03
C ASN A 39 35.75 -6.30 -30.20
N ALA A 40 34.43 -6.28 -30.43
CA ALA A 40 33.84 -5.45 -31.47
C ALA A 40 34.10 -3.95 -31.21
N PRO A 41 34.30 -3.14 -32.28
CA PRO A 41 34.56 -1.72 -32.15
C PRO A 41 33.39 -1.02 -31.45
N LEU A 42 33.70 -0.11 -30.50
CA LEU A 42 32.70 0.66 -29.77
C LEU A 42 31.90 1.53 -30.74
N ARG A 43 30.59 1.42 -30.66
CA ARG A 43 29.64 2.24 -31.43
C ARG A 43 29.11 3.37 -30.54
N ILE A 44 29.21 4.59 -31.03
CA ILE A 44 28.78 5.80 -30.32
C ILE A 44 27.69 6.46 -31.15
N ASN A 45 26.61 6.92 -30.47
CA ASN A 45 25.52 7.62 -31.12
C ASN A 45 25.87 9.10 -31.41
N PRO A 46 25.05 9.83 -32.20
CA PRO A 46 25.32 11.23 -32.53
C PRO A 46 25.34 12.23 -31.35
N VAL A 47 24.95 11.81 -30.16
CA VAL A 47 25.00 12.62 -28.92
C VAL A 47 26.10 12.16 -27.95
N GLY A 48 27.04 11.31 -28.41
CA GLY A 48 28.22 10.91 -27.65
C GLY A 48 28.02 9.75 -26.66
N VAL A 49 26.85 9.07 -26.67
CA VAL A 49 26.54 7.94 -25.79
C VAL A 49 26.89 6.62 -26.50
N GLN A 50 27.51 5.70 -25.78
CA GLN A 50 27.84 4.38 -26.29
C GLN A 50 26.60 3.53 -26.52
N TYR A 51 26.46 2.92 -27.70
CA TYR A 51 25.43 1.93 -27.99
C TYR A 51 25.72 0.60 -27.29
N LEU A 52 24.67 -0.18 -27.08
CA LEU A 52 24.78 -1.59 -26.74
C LEU A 52 25.53 -2.33 -27.82
N SER A 53 26.17 -3.47 -27.49
CA SER A 53 26.69 -4.37 -28.50
C SER A 53 25.64 -4.80 -29.51
N PRO A 54 25.98 -5.09 -30.80
CA PRO A 54 24.97 -5.53 -31.76
C PRO A 54 24.13 -6.70 -31.28
N ALA A 55 24.78 -7.67 -30.61
CA ALA A 55 24.11 -8.85 -30.09
C ALA A 55 23.11 -8.52 -29.00
N LEU A 56 23.45 -7.63 -28.06
CA LEU A 56 22.53 -7.16 -27.02
C LEU A 56 21.43 -6.26 -27.60
N GLN A 57 21.77 -5.38 -28.53
CA GLN A 57 20.79 -4.52 -29.18
C GLN A 57 19.73 -5.35 -29.90
N ASN A 58 20.11 -6.38 -30.65
CA ASN A 58 19.15 -7.25 -31.31
C ASN A 58 18.30 -8.09 -30.37
N GLN A 59 18.80 -8.42 -29.17
CA GLN A 59 18.00 -9.09 -28.15
C GLN A 59 16.98 -8.17 -27.50
N VAL A 60 17.33 -6.89 -27.27
CA VAL A 60 16.46 -5.93 -26.59
C VAL A 60 15.49 -5.29 -27.58
N PHE A 61 15.95 -5.02 -28.82
CA PHE A 61 15.21 -4.30 -29.84
C PHE A 61 15.20 -5.08 -31.18
N PRO A 62 14.52 -6.24 -31.25
CA PRO A 62 14.60 -7.14 -32.42
C PRO A 62 14.03 -6.56 -33.72
N GLN A 63 13.28 -5.45 -33.67
CA GLN A 63 12.59 -4.88 -34.83
C GLN A 63 12.97 -3.42 -35.13
N GLN A 64 13.98 -2.85 -34.50
CA GLN A 64 14.30 -1.43 -34.72
C GLN A 64 15.38 -1.23 -35.79
N ASN A 65 14.91 -1.03 -37.03
CA ASN A 65 15.64 -0.27 -38.06
C ASN A 65 15.16 1.19 -38.04
N THR A 66 15.23 1.85 -36.90
CA THR A 66 14.79 3.25 -36.81
C THR A 66 15.93 4.19 -37.19
N GLN A 67 15.80 4.87 -38.32
CA GLN A 67 16.53 6.10 -38.56
C GLN A 67 16.19 7.09 -37.43
N ILE A 68 17.22 7.57 -36.73
CA ILE A 68 17.03 8.56 -35.67
C ILE A 68 16.57 9.87 -36.34
N SER A 69 15.36 10.33 -36.02
CA SER A 69 14.86 11.60 -36.57
C SER A 69 15.62 12.77 -35.96
N GLN A 70 15.82 13.82 -36.76
CA GLN A 70 16.49 15.05 -36.31
C GLN A 70 15.79 15.64 -35.05
N LEU A 71 14.47 15.59 -35.00
CA LEU A 71 13.69 16.05 -33.85
C LEU A 71 14.11 15.33 -32.53
N HIS A 72 14.30 14.00 -32.57
CA HIS A 72 14.73 13.23 -31.39
C HIS A 72 16.18 13.56 -31.01
N LEU A 73 17.06 13.84 -31.98
CA LEU A 73 18.43 14.27 -31.70
C LEU A 73 18.46 15.64 -31.02
N ASP A 74 17.68 16.59 -31.52
CA ASP A 74 17.63 17.94 -30.96
C ASP A 74 17.03 17.93 -29.55
N LEU A 75 15.99 17.13 -29.33
CA LEU A 75 15.40 16.92 -28.00
C LEU A 75 16.41 16.29 -27.03
N ALA A 76 17.15 15.27 -27.45
CA ALA A 76 18.17 14.63 -26.65
C ALA A 76 19.33 15.61 -26.30
N LYS A 77 19.80 16.39 -27.28
CA LYS A 77 20.81 17.44 -27.05
C LYS A 77 20.32 18.49 -26.07
N PHE A 78 19.06 18.94 -26.22
CA PHE A 78 18.47 19.91 -25.30
C PHE A 78 18.45 19.38 -23.86
N HIS A 79 18.01 18.13 -23.64
CA HIS A 79 17.99 17.52 -22.31
C HIS A 79 19.40 17.35 -21.73
N LEU A 80 20.35 16.88 -22.53
CA LEU A 80 21.73 16.74 -22.09
C LEU A 80 22.36 18.11 -21.72
N ALA A 81 22.09 19.15 -22.52
CA ALA A 81 22.56 20.51 -22.21
C ALA A 81 21.93 21.05 -20.93
N LYS A 82 20.61 20.87 -20.74
CA LYS A 82 19.89 21.30 -19.54
C LYS A 82 20.48 20.69 -18.26
N HIS A 83 20.96 19.46 -18.34
CA HIS A 83 21.59 18.74 -17.22
C HIS A 83 23.12 18.84 -17.20
N GLN A 84 23.71 19.71 -18.02
CA GLN A 84 25.15 19.90 -18.14
C GLN A 84 25.91 18.59 -18.48
N LEU A 85 25.30 17.71 -19.23
CA LEU A 85 25.85 16.42 -19.65
C LEU A 85 26.26 16.42 -21.13
N LEU A 86 25.85 17.40 -21.91
CA LEU A 86 26.24 17.50 -23.32
C LEU A 86 27.76 17.70 -23.46
N ASN A 87 28.37 16.92 -24.33
CA ASN A 87 29.82 16.91 -24.59
C ASN A 87 30.71 16.54 -23.38
N LYS A 88 30.14 16.00 -22.27
CA LYS A 88 30.97 15.38 -21.24
C LYS A 88 31.54 14.08 -21.74
N GLU A 89 32.84 13.88 -21.51
CA GLU A 89 33.44 12.58 -21.75
C GLU A 89 32.77 11.52 -20.85
N THR A 90 32.20 10.52 -21.50
CA THR A 90 31.63 9.36 -20.80
C THR A 90 32.68 8.26 -20.71
N ILE A 91 32.68 7.51 -19.61
CA ILE A 91 33.51 6.31 -19.46
C ILE A 91 33.08 5.34 -20.55
N LYS A 92 34.01 5.00 -21.42
CA LYS A 92 33.82 3.97 -22.46
C LYS A 92 33.98 2.59 -21.81
N LEU A 93 32.89 1.84 -21.75
CA LEU A 93 32.90 0.48 -21.26
C LEU A 93 33.24 -0.49 -22.40
N PRO A 94 33.93 -1.62 -22.13
CA PRO A 94 34.11 -2.67 -23.13
C PRO A 94 32.74 -3.14 -23.63
N SER A 95 32.68 -3.56 -24.87
CA SER A 95 31.48 -4.16 -25.45
C SER A 95 31.17 -5.48 -24.76
N PHE A 96 29.97 -5.61 -24.22
CA PHE A 96 29.51 -6.83 -23.54
C PHE A 96 28.61 -7.64 -24.48
N ASN A 97 28.82 -8.95 -24.49
CA ASN A 97 27.98 -9.89 -25.19
C ASN A 97 27.54 -11.00 -24.24
N PHE A 98 26.29 -10.93 -23.79
CA PHE A 98 25.66 -11.95 -22.95
C PHE A 98 24.23 -12.19 -23.42
N ARG A 99 23.75 -13.41 -23.16
CA ARG A 99 22.38 -13.76 -23.49
C ARG A 99 21.46 -13.30 -22.38
N LEU A 100 20.55 -12.40 -22.70
CA LEU A 100 19.50 -11.98 -21.78
C LEU A 100 18.52 -13.14 -21.53
N PRO A 101 17.87 -13.19 -20.35
CA PRO A 101 16.74 -14.07 -20.15
C PRO A 101 15.66 -13.84 -21.22
N PRO A 102 14.92 -14.89 -21.62
CA PRO A 102 13.86 -14.73 -22.61
C PRO A 102 12.80 -13.75 -22.10
N LEU A 103 12.30 -12.92 -22.98
CA LEU A 103 11.19 -12.02 -22.66
C LEU A 103 9.91 -12.83 -22.41
N GLN A 104 9.13 -12.41 -21.42
CA GLN A 104 7.76 -12.90 -21.20
C GLN A 104 6.79 -12.11 -22.09
N GLY A 105 6.99 -12.10 -23.39
CA GLY A 105 6.22 -11.33 -24.36
C GLY A 105 7.04 -11.04 -25.60
N LYS A 106 6.43 -10.37 -26.58
CA LYS A 106 7.10 -10.02 -27.86
C LYS A 106 7.94 -8.75 -27.74
N THR A 107 7.61 -7.87 -26.80
CA THR A 107 8.27 -6.59 -26.57
C THR A 107 8.68 -6.43 -25.10
N ILE A 108 9.57 -5.48 -24.81
CA ILE A 108 9.95 -5.12 -23.44
C ILE A 108 8.73 -4.65 -22.63
N SER A 109 7.83 -3.89 -23.26
CA SER A 109 6.61 -3.43 -22.59
C SER A 109 5.72 -4.61 -22.20
N GLU A 110 5.49 -5.57 -23.08
CA GLU A 110 4.76 -6.80 -22.77
C GLU A 110 5.43 -7.63 -21.68
N HIS A 111 6.76 -7.72 -21.71
CA HIS A 111 7.54 -8.41 -20.69
C HIS A 111 7.26 -7.84 -19.28
N PHE A 112 7.40 -6.54 -19.11
CA PHE A 112 7.15 -5.90 -17.82
C PHE A 112 5.66 -5.94 -17.44
N TYR A 113 4.74 -5.86 -18.41
CA TYR A 113 3.32 -6.05 -18.15
C TYR A 113 3.03 -7.45 -17.62
N ASN A 114 3.56 -8.49 -18.25
CA ASN A 114 3.36 -9.89 -17.84
C ASN A 114 3.98 -10.19 -16.47
N ILE A 115 5.18 -9.67 -16.21
CA ILE A 115 5.79 -9.76 -14.87
C ILE A 115 4.92 -9.04 -13.84
N GLY A 116 4.46 -7.83 -14.14
CA GLY A 116 3.58 -7.08 -13.25
C GLY A 116 2.28 -7.83 -12.96
N LEU A 117 1.70 -8.49 -13.97
CA LEU A 117 0.52 -9.31 -13.85
C LEU A 117 0.77 -10.56 -12.98
N GLU A 118 1.88 -11.24 -13.17
CA GLU A 118 2.28 -12.40 -12.35
C GLU A 118 2.37 -12.05 -10.86
N PHE A 119 2.90 -10.87 -10.53
CA PHE A 119 2.97 -10.38 -9.15
C PHE A 119 1.62 -9.84 -8.62
N ALA A 120 0.77 -9.30 -9.49
CA ALA A 120 -0.53 -8.77 -9.12
C ALA A 120 -1.54 -9.88 -8.82
N GLU A 121 -1.48 -10.99 -9.57
CA GLU A 121 -2.43 -12.09 -9.44
C GLU A 121 -2.06 -13.08 -8.31
N PRO A 122 -3.05 -13.69 -7.66
CA PRO A 122 -4.51 -13.60 -7.90
C PRO A 122 -5.18 -12.40 -7.19
N HIS A 123 -4.41 -11.51 -6.57
CA HIS A 123 -4.95 -10.45 -5.71
C HIS A 123 -5.64 -9.34 -6.49
N LEU A 124 -5.17 -9.03 -7.70
CA LEU A 124 -5.82 -8.05 -8.59
C LEU A 124 -7.22 -8.51 -8.99
N SER A 125 -7.37 -9.74 -9.45
CA SER A 125 -8.68 -10.31 -9.80
C SER A 125 -9.64 -10.35 -8.62
N LYS A 126 -9.15 -10.71 -7.42
CA LYS A 126 -9.93 -10.67 -6.17
C LYS A 126 -10.38 -9.26 -5.82
N ALA A 127 -9.49 -8.29 -5.89
CA ALA A 127 -9.78 -6.88 -5.62
C ALA A 127 -10.82 -6.33 -6.61
N ILE A 128 -10.69 -6.64 -7.91
CA ILE A 128 -11.66 -6.25 -8.95
C ILE A 128 -13.04 -6.86 -8.66
N LYS A 129 -13.10 -8.15 -8.33
CA LYS A 129 -14.37 -8.80 -7.97
C LYS A 129 -14.96 -8.12 -6.73
N PHE A 130 -14.18 -7.98 -5.67
CA PHE A 130 -14.64 -7.46 -4.39
C PHE A 130 -15.09 -5.98 -4.45
N SER A 131 -14.50 -5.17 -5.33
CA SER A 131 -14.94 -3.79 -5.55
C SER A 131 -16.32 -3.66 -6.21
N LYS A 132 -16.86 -4.73 -6.80
CA LYS A 132 -18.15 -4.72 -7.52
C LYS A 132 -19.30 -5.26 -6.70
N ILE A 133 -19.05 -5.93 -5.59
CA ILE A 133 -20.08 -6.56 -4.77
C ILE A 133 -20.57 -5.65 -3.65
N ASP A 134 -21.75 -5.94 -3.13
CA ASP A 134 -22.28 -5.36 -1.91
C ASP A 134 -22.02 -6.29 -0.73
N THR A 135 -21.74 -5.71 0.42
CA THR A 135 -21.56 -6.45 1.66
C THR A 135 -22.92 -6.87 2.23
N PRO A 136 -22.98 -7.95 3.03
CA PRO A 136 -24.17 -8.28 3.80
C PRO A 136 -24.60 -7.14 4.70
N VAL A 137 -25.90 -7.15 5.06
CA VAL A 137 -26.44 -6.18 6.03
C VAL A 137 -25.70 -6.32 7.36
N GLN A 138 -25.29 -5.17 7.92
CA GLN A 138 -24.60 -5.13 9.21
C GLN A 138 -25.47 -5.71 10.32
N PRO A 139 -24.94 -6.57 11.20
CA PRO A 139 -25.67 -7.07 12.37
C PRO A 139 -26.14 -5.95 13.29
N LYS A 140 -27.38 -6.02 13.80
CA LYS A 140 -27.91 -5.07 14.77
C LYS A 140 -27.40 -5.30 16.19
N THR A 141 -27.05 -6.57 16.48
CA THR A 141 -26.53 -6.99 17.79
C THR A 141 -25.34 -7.89 17.62
N TRP A 142 -24.39 -7.75 18.53
CA TRP A 142 -23.14 -8.48 18.51
C TRP A 142 -23.02 -9.41 19.71
N LYS A 143 -22.60 -10.66 19.49
CA LYS A 143 -22.38 -11.62 20.57
C LYS A 143 -21.14 -11.24 21.38
N ARG A 144 -21.28 -11.17 22.70
CA ARG A 144 -20.16 -10.98 23.64
C ARG A 144 -19.40 -12.28 23.86
N GLN A 145 -18.59 -12.66 22.86
CA GLN A 145 -17.85 -13.92 22.90
C GLN A 145 -16.38 -13.66 22.51
N PRO A 146 -15.40 -14.23 23.25
CA PRO A 146 -13.99 -14.03 22.92
C PRO A 146 -13.61 -14.73 21.62
N GLY A 147 -12.68 -14.11 20.87
CA GLY A 147 -12.29 -14.60 19.55
C GLY A 147 -13.26 -14.17 18.46
N TRP A 148 -13.19 -14.83 17.32
CA TRP A 148 -13.99 -14.49 16.15
C TRP A 148 -15.39 -15.11 16.19
N THR A 149 -16.38 -14.28 15.93
CA THR A 149 -17.77 -14.66 15.64
C THR A 149 -18.13 -14.29 14.23
N LYS A 150 -18.61 -15.24 13.44
CA LYS A 150 -19.10 -15.07 12.07
C LYS A 150 -20.60 -14.86 12.08
N TYR A 151 -21.08 -13.87 11.32
CA TYR A 151 -22.49 -13.55 11.06
C TYR A 151 -22.72 -13.73 9.56
N ALA A 152 -23.16 -14.87 9.14
CA ALA A 152 -23.33 -15.21 7.75
C ALA A 152 -24.56 -14.54 7.14
N LYS A 153 -24.57 -14.40 5.82
CA LYS A 153 -25.64 -13.78 5.05
C LYS A 153 -27.01 -14.48 5.20
N ASP A 154 -27.00 -15.79 5.50
CA ASP A 154 -28.19 -16.57 5.79
C ASP A 154 -28.76 -16.35 7.22
N GLY A 155 -28.14 -15.49 8.01
CA GLY A 155 -28.50 -15.19 9.39
C GLY A 155 -27.89 -16.15 10.42
N SER A 156 -27.13 -17.15 10.02
CA SER A 156 -26.44 -18.05 10.96
C SER A 156 -25.29 -17.33 11.67
N ILE A 157 -25.10 -17.67 12.96
CA ILE A 157 -24.05 -17.09 13.79
C ILE A 157 -23.22 -18.21 14.41
N SER A 158 -21.91 -18.21 14.13
CA SER A 158 -21.01 -19.27 14.58
C SER A 158 -19.68 -18.70 15.06
N CYS A 159 -19.03 -19.42 15.99
CA CYS A 159 -17.65 -19.13 16.36
C CYS A 159 -16.71 -19.74 15.33
N VAL A 160 -15.71 -18.98 14.95
CA VAL A 160 -14.70 -19.44 13.99
C VAL A 160 -13.30 -19.11 14.53
N PRO A 161 -12.28 -19.92 14.20
CA PRO A 161 -10.92 -19.64 14.66
C PRO A 161 -10.30 -18.41 13.98
N TYR A 162 -10.77 -18.09 12.79
CA TYR A 162 -10.38 -16.93 11.96
C TYR A 162 -11.45 -16.70 10.87
N PRO A 163 -11.50 -15.53 10.23
CA PRO A 163 -12.37 -15.31 9.07
C PRO A 163 -12.01 -16.26 7.92
N ASP A 164 -12.99 -16.96 7.40
CA ASP A 164 -12.83 -18.01 6.38
C ASP A 164 -12.87 -17.47 4.94
N SER A 165 -13.04 -16.17 4.76
CA SER A 165 -12.99 -15.50 3.45
C SER A 165 -11.54 -15.24 3.01
N ASP A 166 -11.33 -15.22 1.70
CA ASP A 166 -10.04 -14.91 1.08
C ASP A 166 -9.88 -13.44 0.64
N CYS A 167 -10.94 -12.63 0.81
CA CYS A 167 -10.93 -11.17 0.61
C CYS A 167 -11.93 -10.51 1.56
N MET A 168 -11.50 -9.48 2.29
CA MET A 168 -12.35 -8.77 3.25
C MET A 168 -11.86 -7.35 3.52
N VAL A 169 -12.76 -6.47 3.96
CA VAL A 169 -12.39 -5.24 4.65
C VAL A 169 -12.22 -5.54 6.14
N PHE A 170 -11.28 -4.84 6.76
CA PHE A 170 -10.88 -5.08 8.14
C PHE A 170 -10.56 -3.77 8.84
N ASP A 171 -11.01 -3.64 10.09
CA ASP A 171 -10.76 -2.49 10.95
C ASP A 171 -10.61 -2.92 12.41
N VAL A 172 -9.75 -2.22 13.18
CA VAL A 172 -9.33 -2.60 14.53
C VAL A 172 -9.39 -1.42 15.48
N GLU A 173 -9.92 -1.66 16.68
CA GLU A 173 -9.93 -0.69 17.78
C GLU A 173 -9.02 -1.14 18.95
N VAL A 174 -8.35 -0.16 19.55
CA VAL A 174 -7.45 -0.32 20.69
C VAL A 174 -7.82 0.64 21.82
N LEU A 175 -7.53 0.26 23.07
CA LEU A 175 -7.63 1.18 24.20
C LEU A 175 -6.30 1.91 24.40
N TYR A 176 -6.11 3.02 23.71
CA TYR A 176 -4.82 3.73 23.61
C TYR A 176 -4.12 4.02 24.96
N LYS A 177 -4.90 4.26 26.03
CA LYS A 177 -4.37 4.51 27.38
C LYS A 177 -3.97 3.25 28.11
N VAL A 178 -4.53 2.09 27.75
CA VAL A 178 -4.40 0.85 28.50
C VAL A 178 -3.41 -0.10 27.81
N SER A 179 -3.62 -0.34 26.52
CA SER A 179 -2.81 -1.29 25.77
C SER A 179 -2.80 -0.95 24.27
N PRO A 180 -1.67 -1.09 23.58
CA PRO A 180 -1.60 -0.92 22.12
C PRO A 180 -2.17 -2.11 21.34
N PHE A 181 -2.59 -3.18 22.05
CA PHE A 181 -3.17 -4.37 21.44
C PHE A 181 -4.67 -4.20 21.16
N ALA A 182 -5.16 -4.96 20.19
CA ALA A 182 -6.55 -4.89 19.77
C ALA A 182 -7.50 -5.35 20.89
N VAL A 183 -8.61 -4.64 21.04
CA VAL A 183 -9.70 -5.05 21.93
C VAL A 183 -10.96 -5.45 21.15
N VAL A 184 -11.20 -4.80 20.02
CA VAL A 184 -12.28 -5.09 19.07
C VAL A 184 -11.71 -5.08 17.67
N ALA A 185 -12.18 -5.98 16.82
CA ALA A 185 -11.98 -5.90 15.38
C ALA A 185 -13.25 -6.32 14.66
N THR A 186 -13.50 -5.70 13.52
CA THR A 186 -14.57 -6.11 12.62
C THR A 186 -14.02 -6.37 11.23
N ALA A 187 -14.61 -7.33 10.54
CA ALA A 187 -14.33 -7.58 9.15
C ALA A 187 -15.61 -7.87 8.38
N VAL A 188 -15.62 -7.55 7.10
CA VAL A 188 -16.73 -7.87 6.21
C VAL A 188 -16.22 -8.43 4.90
N SER A 189 -16.85 -9.51 4.45
CA SER A 189 -16.60 -10.17 3.17
C SER A 189 -17.87 -10.13 2.28
N GLU A 190 -17.82 -10.81 1.14
CA GLU A 190 -18.97 -11.01 0.25
C GLU A 190 -20.15 -11.70 0.97
N ASP A 191 -19.88 -12.62 1.90
CA ASP A 191 -20.89 -13.54 2.46
C ASP A 191 -21.13 -13.39 3.96
N ALA A 192 -20.29 -12.66 4.69
CA ALA A 192 -20.39 -12.60 6.14
C ALA A 192 -19.76 -11.34 6.74
N TRP A 193 -20.28 -10.97 7.90
CA TRP A 193 -19.60 -10.12 8.87
C TRP A 193 -18.85 -10.98 9.88
N TYR A 194 -17.77 -10.44 10.42
CA TYR A 194 -16.98 -11.04 11.49
C TYR A 194 -16.73 -10.00 12.56
N CYS A 195 -16.83 -10.42 13.82
CA CYS A 195 -16.45 -9.62 14.97
C CYS A 195 -15.48 -10.40 15.84
N TRP A 196 -14.35 -9.80 16.16
CA TRP A 196 -13.38 -10.34 17.12
C TRP A 196 -13.38 -9.50 18.38
N LEU A 197 -13.48 -10.19 19.52
CA LEU A 197 -13.36 -9.55 20.83
C LEU A 197 -12.18 -10.17 21.59
N SER A 198 -11.36 -9.31 22.17
CA SER A 198 -10.24 -9.72 22.99
C SER A 198 -10.73 -10.54 24.20
N PRO A 199 -10.20 -11.75 24.45
CA PRO A 199 -10.45 -12.49 25.68
C PRO A 199 -10.12 -11.67 26.94
N TRP A 200 -9.08 -10.83 26.88
CA TRP A 200 -8.74 -9.93 27.97
C TRP A 200 -9.86 -8.91 28.25
N LEU A 201 -10.41 -8.29 27.20
CA LEU A 201 -11.51 -7.32 27.34
C LEU A 201 -12.71 -7.96 28.08
N LEU A 202 -13.03 -9.20 27.75
CA LEU A 202 -14.15 -9.95 28.35
C LEU A 202 -13.82 -10.63 29.69
N GLY A 203 -12.67 -10.39 30.28
CA GLY A 203 -12.26 -10.99 31.55
C GLY A 203 -11.98 -12.49 31.48
N LYS A 204 -11.71 -13.03 30.28
CA LYS A 204 -11.40 -14.46 30.05
C LYS A 204 -9.89 -14.74 29.97
N SER A 205 -9.08 -13.70 30.09
CA SER A 205 -7.62 -13.78 30.09
C SER A 205 -7.04 -12.57 30.81
N GLU A 206 -5.98 -12.78 31.56
CA GLU A 206 -5.18 -11.70 32.16
C GLU A 206 -4.20 -11.07 31.15
N ASN A 207 -3.92 -11.77 30.05
CA ASN A 207 -3.02 -11.29 29.01
C ASN A 207 -3.72 -10.34 28.05
N ASP A 208 -3.36 -9.05 28.06
CA ASP A 208 -3.85 -8.01 27.16
C ASP A 208 -3.14 -8.02 25.79
N ARG A 209 -2.00 -8.72 25.67
CA ARG A 209 -1.13 -8.73 24.48
C ARG A 209 -1.52 -9.76 23.45
N GLN A 210 -2.79 -9.92 23.20
CA GLN A 210 -3.29 -10.91 22.24
C GLN A 210 -3.42 -10.31 20.84
N LEU A 211 -2.82 -11.00 19.88
CA LEU A 211 -2.92 -10.68 18.47
C LEU A 211 -4.12 -11.39 17.84
N ILE A 212 -4.70 -10.77 16.83
CA ILE A 212 -5.89 -11.25 16.13
C ILE A 212 -5.50 -12.38 15.17
N PRO A 213 -6.11 -13.57 15.26
CA PRO A 213 -5.83 -14.66 14.32
C PRO A 213 -6.40 -14.36 12.93
N SER A 214 -5.63 -14.60 11.88
CA SER A 214 -6.08 -14.57 10.49
C SER A 214 -6.00 -15.94 9.82
N ASN A 215 -6.55 -16.07 8.62
CA ASN A 215 -6.52 -17.32 7.88
C ASN A 215 -5.07 -17.73 7.55
N PRO A 216 -4.58 -18.91 7.96
CA PRO A 216 -3.23 -19.37 7.64
C PRO A 216 -2.97 -19.56 6.14
N LYS A 217 -4.02 -19.74 5.33
CA LYS A 217 -3.91 -19.79 3.87
C LYS A 217 -3.67 -18.41 3.25
N GLY A 218 -3.82 -17.33 4.03
CA GLY A 218 -3.73 -15.95 3.61
C GLY A 218 -5.05 -15.42 3.03
N ALA A 219 -5.20 -14.10 3.12
CA ALA A 219 -6.33 -13.37 2.55
C ALA A 219 -5.87 -11.99 2.07
N LEU A 220 -6.67 -11.39 1.19
CA LEU A 220 -6.54 -9.98 0.84
C LEU A 220 -7.35 -9.16 1.86
N PHE A 221 -6.64 -8.38 2.68
CA PHE A 221 -7.21 -7.43 3.60
C PHE A 221 -7.22 -6.03 2.99
N VAL A 222 -8.41 -5.43 2.94
CA VAL A 222 -8.58 -4.03 2.56
C VAL A 222 -8.84 -3.23 3.83
N GLY A 223 -8.11 -2.14 4.03
CA GLY A 223 -8.29 -1.27 5.19
C GLY A 223 -8.02 0.18 4.84
N HIS A 224 -8.24 1.08 5.80
CA HIS A 224 -7.90 2.50 5.65
C HIS A 224 -6.79 2.86 6.61
N ASN A 225 -5.59 3.19 6.11
CA ASN A 225 -4.35 3.22 6.89
C ASN A 225 -4.04 1.83 7.48
N VAL A 226 -4.15 0.82 6.65
CA VAL A 226 -4.17 -0.61 6.99
C VAL A 226 -2.91 -1.10 7.72
N SER A 227 -1.83 -0.34 7.71
CA SER A 227 -0.61 -0.66 8.48
C SER A 227 -0.87 -0.66 10.00
N PHE A 228 -1.80 0.17 10.47
CA PHE A 228 -2.24 0.17 11.87
C PHE A 228 -2.93 -1.14 12.24
N ASP A 229 -3.82 -1.65 11.40
CA ASP A 229 -4.57 -2.88 11.62
C ASP A 229 -3.67 -4.12 11.47
N ARG A 230 -2.81 -4.11 10.46
CA ARG A 230 -1.85 -5.18 10.17
C ARG A 230 -0.97 -5.53 11.35
N GLN A 231 -0.53 -4.52 12.13
CA GLN A 231 0.28 -4.71 13.33
C GLN A 231 -0.41 -5.54 14.42
N ARG A 232 -1.72 -5.74 14.36
CA ARG A 232 -2.52 -6.48 15.34
C ARG A 232 -2.83 -7.90 14.88
N ILE A 233 -2.40 -8.30 13.68
CA ILE A 233 -2.63 -9.63 13.12
C ILE A 233 -1.48 -10.56 13.50
N ARG A 234 -1.82 -11.71 14.09
CA ARG A 234 -0.85 -12.69 14.63
C ARG A 234 0.07 -13.27 13.55
N GLU A 235 -0.47 -13.62 12.39
CA GLU A 235 0.26 -14.27 11.30
C GLU A 235 1.32 -13.36 10.68
N GLU A 236 1.21 -12.04 10.82
CA GLU A 236 2.20 -11.07 10.32
C GLU A 236 3.53 -11.14 11.07
N TYR A 237 3.55 -11.71 12.28
CA TYR A 237 4.77 -11.94 13.05
C TYR A 237 5.45 -13.28 12.73
N ASN A 238 4.85 -14.08 11.85
CA ASN A 238 5.45 -15.30 11.36
C ASN A 238 6.08 -15.08 9.99
N ILE A 239 7.33 -14.65 9.96
CA ILE A 239 8.08 -14.28 8.75
C ILE A 239 8.11 -15.41 7.69
N LYS A 240 7.99 -16.67 8.10
CA LYS A 240 8.09 -17.81 7.18
C LYS A 240 6.77 -18.15 6.48
N SER A 241 5.64 -17.69 6.97
CA SER A 241 4.35 -18.22 6.55
C SER A 241 3.22 -17.20 6.37
N SER A 242 3.41 -15.92 6.60
CA SER A 242 2.35 -14.97 6.27
C SER A 242 2.10 -14.96 4.77
N ARG A 243 0.85 -15.26 4.38
CA ARG A 243 0.34 -15.18 3.02
C ARG A 243 -0.73 -14.10 2.89
N ASN A 244 -0.89 -13.30 3.94
CA ASN A 244 -1.78 -12.16 3.93
C ASN A 244 -1.24 -11.08 3.01
N VAL A 245 -2.13 -10.41 2.31
CA VAL A 245 -1.82 -9.28 1.45
C VAL A 245 -2.72 -8.12 1.86
N PHE A 246 -2.18 -6.92 1.88
CA PHE A 246 -2.86 -5.74 2.38
C PHE A 246 -3.00 -4.69 1.29
N LEU A 247 -4.19 -4.13 1.15
CA LEU A 247 -4.50 -3.06 0.22
C LEU A 247 -5.08 -1.88 1.00
N ASP A 248 -4.41 -0.73 0.92
CA ASP A 248 -4.73 0.45 1.68
C ASP A 248 -5.56 1.45 0.87
N THR A 249 -6.81 1.68 1.27
CA THR A 249 -7.70 2.65 0.61
C THR A 249 -7.22 4.09 0.78
N MET A 250 -6.46 4.41 1.84
CA MET A 250 -5.81 5.71 1.97
C MET A 250 -4.74 5.90 0.89
N SER A 251 -3.92 4.88 0.64
CA SER A 251 -2.90 4.92 -0.41
C SER A 251 -3.51 4.99 -1.80
N LEU A 252 -4.61 4.26 -2.05
CA LEU A 252 -5.38 4.36 -3.29
C LEU A 252 -5.97 5.77 -3.50
N HIS A 253 -6.52 6.37 -2.43
CA HIS A 253 -7.02 7.74 -2.47
C HIS A 253 -5.89 8.74 -2.77
N VAL A 254 -4.74 8.61 -2.12
CA VAL A 254 -3.57 9.46 -2.37
C VAL A 254 -3.11 9.37 -3.83
N ALA A 255 -3.13 8.18 -4.42
CA ALA A 255 -2.74 7.98 -5.81
C ALA A 255 -3.70 8.62 -6.82
N THR A 256 -4.99 8.77 -6.47
CA THR A 256 -6.04 9.27 -7.37
C THR A 256 -6.44 10.73 -7.09
N HIS A 257 -6.59 11.10 -5.81
CA HIS A 257 -7.18 12.37 -5.36
C HIS A 257 -6.39 13.01 -4.21
N GLY A 258 -5.21 12.54 -3.93
CA GLY A 258 -4.34 13.09 -2.91
C GLY A 258 -3.82 14.47 -3.27
N MET A 259 -3.38 15.21 -2.26
CA MET A 259 -2.77 16.51 -2.44
C MET A 259 -1.37 16.56 -1.82
N CYS A 260 -0.48 17.35 -2.40
CA CYS A 260 0.84 17.57 -1.86
C CYS A 260 0.80 18.52 -0.64
N SER A 261 1.91 18.59 0.10
CA SER A 261 2.00 19.43 1.30
C SER A 261 1.77 20.93 1.01
N ARG A 262 2.14 21.40 -0.18
CA ARG A 262 1.96 22.80 -0.61
C ARG A 262 0.50 23.15 -0.88
N GLN A 263 -0.32 22.19 -1.25
CA GLN A 263 -1.76 22.37 -1.54
C GLN A 263 -2.62 22.39 -0.27
N LYS A 264 -2.18 21.71 0.80
CA LYS A 264 -2.95 21.58 2.05
C LYS A 264 -3.38 22.92 2.66
N PRO A 265 -2.54 23.97 2.78
CA PRO A 265 -2.98 25.24 3.36
C PRO A 265 -4.14 25.89 2.60
N THR A 266 -4.10 25.87 1.27
CA THR A 266 -5.19 26.39 0.41
C THR A 266 -6.46 25.57 0.58
N TRP A 267 -6.35 24.25 0.62
CA TRP A 267 -7.48 23.36 0.85
C TRP A 267 -8.16 23.63 2.21
N PHE A 268 -7.39 23.81 3.29
CA PHE A 268 -7.96 24.12 4.60
C PHE A 268 -8.63 25.48 4.65
N LYS A 269 -8.12 26.50 3.91
CA LYS A 269 -8.79 27.80 3.79
C LYS A 269 -10.12 27.68 3.07
N ALA A 270 -10.14 27.01 1.90
CA ALA A 270 -11.36 26.75 1.15
C ALA A 270 -12.40 25.96 1.96
N ARG A 271 -11.96 24.94 2.69
CA ARG A 271 -12.83 24.15 3.59
C ARG A 271 -13.44 25.01 4.70
N LYS A 272 -12.69 25.92 5.30
CA LYS A 272 -13.23 26.85 6.30
C LYS A 272 -14.27 27.78 5.70
N ALA A 273 -14.06 28.32 4.49
CA ALA A 273 -15.04 29.11 3.77
C ALA A 273 -16.33 28.31 3.52
N TYR A 274 -16.20 27.07 3.04
CA TYR A 274 -17.33 26.16 2.84
C TYR A 274 -18.13 25.90 4.11
N ILE A 275 -17.48 25.62 5.25
CA ILE A 275 -18.16 25.35 6.53
C ILE A 275 -18.90 26.61 7.00
N ARG A 276 -18.34 27.80 6.81
CA ARG A 276 -18.99 29.06 7.16
C ARG A 276 -20.24 29.29 6.31
N SER A 277 -20.17 29.05 4.99
CA SER A 277 -21.35 29.18 4.11
C SER A 277 -22.52 28.28 4.54
N GLN A 278 -22.22 27.06 5.04
CA GLN A 278 -23.24 26.13 5.51
C GLN A 278 -23.83 26.48 6.90
N SER A 279 -23.08 27.22 7.72
CA SER A 279 -23.55 27.58 9.09
C SER A 279 -24.40 28.86 9.12
N THR A 280 -24.42 29.65 8.06
CA THR A 280 -25.12 30.93 7.96
C THR A 280 -26.58 30.77 7.46
N GLU A 281 -27.00 29.56 7.03
CA GLU A 281 -28.39 29.27 6.62
C GLU A 281 -29.42 29.39 7.74
N THR A 282 -29.01 29.66 8.99
CA THR A 282 -29.88 29.75 10.16
C THR A 282 -30.05 31.18 10.75
N SER A 283 -29.39 32.18 10.17
CA SER A 283 -29.54 33.58 10.62
C SER A 283 -30.08 34.45 9.49
N GLU A 284 -31.21 35.08 9.72
CA GLU A 284 -31.92 35.98 8.80
C GLU A 284 -31.22 37.35 8.60
N ASP A 285 -29.94 37.48 8.96
CA ASP A 285 -29.16 38.70 8.80
C ASP A 285 -28.36 38.74 7.47
N ASP A 286 -28.44 39.86 6.83
CA ASP A 286 -28.25 40.27 5.43
C ASP A 286 -26.82 40.07 4.80
N ASP A 287 -25.91 39.28 5.37
CA ASP A 287 -24.51 39.16 4.90
C ASP A 287 -24.12 37.73 4.42
N SER A 288 -25.11 36.88 4.13
CA SER A 288 -24.89 35.47 3.75
C SER A 288 -24.33 35.29 2.34
N SER A 289 -24.46 36.29 1.44
CA SER A 289 -24.00 36.22 0.04
C SER A 289 -22.46 36.23 -0.09
N SER A 290 -21.76 36.85 0.85
CA SER A 290 -20.29 37.02 0.74
C SER A 290 -19.48 35.74 1.03
N PHE A 291 -20.02 34.80 1.82
CA PHE A 291 -19.27 33.60 2.23
C PHE A 291 -19.36 32.46 1.21
N ASP A 292 -20.49 32.35 0.47
CA ASP A 292 -20.60 31.39 -0.62
C ASP A 292 -19.73 31.83 -1.81
N ASP A 293 -19.68 33.15 -2.04
CA ASP A 293 -18.79 33.76 -3.03
C ASP A 293 -17.32 33.48 -2.76
N ASP A 294 -16.88 33.48 -1.52
CA ASP A 294 -15.51 33.15 -1.13
C ASP A 294 -15.14 31.70 -1.50
N TYR A 295 -16.00 30.74 -1.20
CA TYR A 295 -15.77 29.35 -1.57
C TYR A 295 -15.77 29.13 -3.08
N GLN A 296 -16.72 29.72 -3.79
CA GLN A 296 -16.78 29.68 -5.26
C GLN A 296 -15.56 30.34 -5.91
N ASN A 297 -15.02 31.40 -5.33
CA ASN A 297 -13.79 32.02 -5.81
C ASN A 297 -12.57 31.12 -5.62
N TYR A 298 -12.46 30.38 -4.49
CA TYR A 298 -11.42 29.35 -4.33
C TYR A 298 -11.52 28.28 -5.41
N LEU A 299 -12.71 27.76 -5.70
CA LEU A 299 -12.90 26.74 -6.74
C LEU A 299 -12.58 27.23 -8.16
N LYS A 300 -12.86 28.52 -8.45
CA LYS A 300 -12.50 29.13 -9.74
C LYS A 300 -10.99 29.31 -9.90
N GLN A 301 -10.31 29.74 -8.84
CA GLN A 301 -8.84 29.96 -8.86
C GLN A 301 -8.07 28.66 -8.83
N GLU A 302 -8.54 27.66 -8.09
CA GLU A 302 -7.88 26.39 -7.82
C GLU A 302 -8.85 25.23 -8.09
N PRO A 303 -9.11 24.85 -9.37
CA PRO A 303 -10.10 23.82 -9.72
C PRO A 303 -9.82 22.45 -9.10
N TRP A 304 -8.56 22.14 -8.77
CA TRP A 304 -8.16 20.89 -8.12
C TRP A 304 -8.79 20.70 -6.72
N LEU A 305 -9.23 21.78 -6.07
CA LEU A 305 -9.90 21.71 -4.76
C LEU A 305 -11.15 20.83 -4.78
N ALA A 306 -11.89 20.84 -5.89
CA ALA A 306 -13.07 19.99 -6.07
C ALA A 306 -12.72 18.50 -6.27
N HIS A 307 -11.46 18.20 -6.60
CA HIS A 307 -10.99 16.85 -6.94
C HIS A 307 -10.04 16.26 -5.92
N SER A 308 -9.86 16.89 -4.75
CA SER A 308 -8.92 16.45 -3.72
C SER A 308 -9.50 16.51 -2.33
N SER A 309 -9.04 15.62 -1.46
CA SER A 309 -9.40 15.60 -0.04
C SER A 309 -8.19 15.23 0.82
N VAL A 310 -8.28 15.51 2.12
CA VAL A 310 -7.34 14.97 3.11
C VAL A 310 -7.62 13.49 3.36
N ASN A 311 -6.63 12.80 3.91
CA ASN A 311 -6.53 11.34 3.89
C ASN A 311 -7.26 10.62 5.04
N SER A 312 -7.99 11.31 5.93
CA SER A 312 -8.73 10.62 6.99
C SER A 312 -9.92 9.85 6.43
N LEU A 313 -10.27 8.68 7.00
CA LEU A 313 -11.44 7.91 6.55
C LEU A 313 -12.72 8.78 6.53
N LYS A 314 -12.91 9.65 7.53
CA LYS A 314 -14.04 10.57 7.60
C LYS A 314 -14.13 11.47 6.36
N ASP A 315 -13.00 12.07 5.97
CA ASP A 315 -12.97 13.00 4.84
C ASP A 315 -13.05 12.26 3.51
N VAL A 316 -12.37 11.13 3.39
CA VAL A 316 -12.38 10.28 2.17
C VAL A 316 -13.77 9.66 1.95
N ALA A 317 -14.44 9.17 2.98
CA ALA A 317 -15.81 8.64 2.90
C ALA A 317 -16.83 9.74 2.54
N LYS A 318 -16.68 10.95 3.10
CA LYS A 318 -17.50 12.10 2.72
C LYS A 318 -17.27 12.49 1.27
N PHE A 319 -16.01 12.55 0.84
CA PHE A 319 -15.63 12.98 -0.50
C PHE A 319 -16.12 12.00 -1.59
N HIS A 320 -15.86 10.70 -1.45
CA HIS A 320 -16.18 9.71 -2.49
C HIS A 320 -17.61 9.17 -2.43
N CYS A 321 -18.18 9.08 -1.22
CA CYS A 321 -19.41 8.33 -0.96
C CYS A 321 -20.53 9.19 -0.34
N ASN A 322 -20.26 10.46 0.00
CA ASN A 322 -21.15 11.33 0.77
C ASN A 322 -21.57 10.73 2.13
N ILE A 323 -20.75 9.83 2.70
CA ILE A 323 -20.99 9.22 4.01
C ILE A 323 -20.39 10.13 5.07
N THR A 324 -21.19 10.52 6.07
CA THR A 324 -20.73 11.29 7.23
C THR A 324 -20.46 10.34 8.38
N LEU A 325 -19.20 10.28 8.84
CA LEU A 325 -18.77 9.45 9.96
C LEU A 325 -18.79 10.27 11.25
N ASP A 326 -19.49 9.75 12.25
CA ASP A 326 -19.42 10.25 13.62
C ASP A 326 -18.16 9.70 14.30
N LYS A 327 -17.26 10.58 14.69
CA LYS A 327 -16.01 10.20 15.38
C LYS A 327 -16.07 10.36 16.91
N SER A 328 -17.23 10.72 17.48
CA SER A 328 -17.40 10.86 18.94
C SER A 328 -17.06 9.58 19.71
N LYS A 329 -17.37 8.41 19.13
CA LYS A 329 -17.07 7.10 19.74
C LYS A 329 -15.57 6.74 19.73
N ARG A 330 -14.77 7.35 18.85
CA ARG A 330 -13.31 7.21 18.89
C ARG A 330 -12.72 7.73 20.19
N ASP A 331 -13.30 8.79 20.73
CA ASP A 331 -12.85 9.39 21.98
C ASP A 331 -13.12 8.47 23.18
N ASP A 332 -14.16 7.62 23.10
CA ASP A 332 -14.41 6.57 24.09
C ASP A 332 -13.20 5.58 24.14
N PHE A 333 -12.72 5.09 23.01
CA PHE A 333 -11.52 4.22 22.95
C PHE A 333 -10.23 4.94 23.39
N ALA A 334 -10.15 6.24 23.20
CA ALA A 334 -9.01 7.04 23.61
C ALA A 334 -9.02 7.43 25.10
N SER A 335 -10.19 7.53 25.71
CA SER A 335 -10.38 8.12 27.04
C SER A 335 -10.84 7.11 28.10
N LEU A 336 -11.53 6.04 27.71
CA LEU A 336 -12.14 5.09 28.62
C LEU A 336 -11.22 3.92 28.99
N GLU A 337 -11.46 3.36 30.16
CA GLU A 337 -10.90 2.12 30.62
C GLU A 337 -11.79 0.92 30.23
N LYS A 338 -11.43 -0.29 30.68
CA LYS A 338 -12.08 -1.54 30.30
C LYS A 338 -13.57 -1.60 30.65
N GLU A 339 -13.94 -1.26 31.87
CA GLU A 339 -15.32 -1.39 32.39
C GLU A 339 -16.32 -0.49 31.65
N PRO A 340 -16.07 0.81 31.44
CA PRO A 340 -16.96 1.67 30.63
C PRO A 340 -17.10 1.18 29.17
N ILE A 341 -16.05 0.61 28.57
CA ILE A 341 -16.09 0.00 27.24
C ILE A 341 -17.06 -1.19 27.21
N LEU A 342 -17.01 -2.05 28.23
CA LEU A 342 -17.91 -3.21 28.33
C LEU A 342 -19.39 -2.82 28.44
N GLN A 343 -19.70 -1.70 29.09
CA GLN A 343 -21.08 -1.19 29.18
C GLN A 343 -21.61 -0.75 27.81
N LYS A 344 -20.78 -0.10 27.00
CA LYS A 344 -21.12 0.42 25.67
C LYS A 344 -20.72 -0.55 24.52
N LEU A 345 -20.34 -1.80 24.82
CA LEU A 345 -19.66 -2.69 23.88
C LEU A 345 -20.40 -2.85 22.55
N ASN A 346 -21.73 -3.02 22.56
CA ASN A 346 -22.50 -3.17 21.31
C ASN A 346 -22.44 -1.92 20.43
N GLU A 347 -22.49 -0.73 21.02
CA GLU A 347 -22.36 0.53 20.28
C GLU A 347 -20.97 0.70 19.69
N LEU A 348 -19.92 0.32 20.43
CA LEU A 348 -18.54 0.46 20.03
C LEU A 348 -18.16 -0.56 18.93
N ILE A 349 -18.70 -1.79 18.99
CA ILE A 349 -18.56 -2.74 17.89
C ILE A 349 -19.29 -2.23 16.64
N THR A 350 -20.49 -1.67 16.82
CA THR A 350 -21.27 -1.08 15.72
C THR A 350 -20.53 0.09 15.07
N TYR A 351 -19.82 0.90 15.86
CA TYR A 351 -18.96 1.97 15.37
C TYR A 351 -17.80 1.42 14.53
N CYS A 352 -17.02 0.45 15.03
CA CYS A 352 -15.95 -0.23 14.27
C CYS A 352 -16.50 -0.86 12.99
N ALA A 353 -17.64 -1.54 13.05
CA ALA A 353 -18.30 -2.11 11.87
C ALA A 353 -18.75 -1.03 10.85
N HIS A 354 -19.14 0.15 11.31
CA HIS A 354 -19.49 1.26 10.43
C HIS A 354 -18.24 1.84 9.73
N ASP A 355 -17.09 1.89 10.40
CA ASP A 355 -15.81 2.27 9.78
C ASP A 355 -15.39 1.19 8.74
N THR A 356 -15.54 -0.11 9.05
CA THR A 356 -15.34 -1.23 8.11
C THR A 356 -16.26 -1.11 6.89
N TYR A 357 -17.56 -0.86 7.07
CA TYR A 357 -18.52 -0.65 5.98
C TYR A 357 -18.12 0.54 5.10
N SER A 358 -17.81 1.66 5.73
CA SER A 358 -17.45 2.90 5.03
C SER A 358 -16.15 2.72 4.23
N THR A 359 -15.19 1.99 4.76
CA THR A 359 -13.96 1.61 4.05
C THR A 359 -14.27 0.77 2.81
N HIS A 360 -15.23 -0.16 2.88
CA HIS A 360 -15.69 -0.91 1.70
C HIS A 360 -16.34 0.00 0.65
N GLN A 361 -17.21 0.94 1.07
CA GLN A 361 -17.84 1.89 0.13
C GLN A 361 -16.78 2.79 -0.55
N VAL A 362 -15.80 3.26 0.21
CA VAL A 362 -14.65 4.00 -0.36
C VAL A 362 -13.88 3.12 -1.35
N PHE A 363 -13.59 1.88 -0.99
CA PHE A 363 -12.89 0.94 -1.87
C PHE A 363 -13.62 0.73 -3.21
N LYS A 364 -14.94 0.55 -3.17
CA LYS A 364 -15.79 0.42 -4.38
C LYS A 364 -15.67 1.62 -5.33
N LYS A 365 -15.42 2.81 -4.81
CA LYS A 365 -15.30 4.04 -5.60
C LYS A 365 -13.87 4.31 -6.05
N VAL A 366 -12.92 4.19 -5.13
CA VAL A 366 -11.53 4.60 -5.37
C VAL A 366 -10.75 3.57 -6.18
N PHE A 367 -11.01 2.28 -5.98
CA PHE A 367 -10.24 1.23 -6.65
C PHE A 367 -10.42 1.20 -8.17
N PRO A 368 -11.64 1.33 -8.75
CA PRO A 368 -11.80 1.48 -10.19
C PRO A 368 -11.09 2.72 -10.74
N GLN A 369 -11.18 3.86 -10.06
CA GLN A 369 -10.49 5.09 -10.44
C GLN A 369 -8.95 4.91 -10.42
N PHE A 370 -8.45 4.18 -9.42
CA PHE A 370 -7.02 3.83 -9.37
C PHE A 370 -6.60 3.02 -10.60
N LEU A 371 -7.40 2.06 -11.05
CA LEU A 371 -7.08 1.25 -12.23
C LEU A 371 -7.13 2.06 -13.53
N GLU A 372 -7.94 3.12 -13.59
CA GLU A 372 -7.98 4.06 -14.72
C GLU A 372 -6.72 4.94 -14.77
N VAL A 373 -6.31 5.49 -13.62
CA VAL A 373 -5.12 6.37 -13.51
C VAL A 373 -3.82 5.57 -13.60
N CYS A 374 -3.80 4.35 -13.05
CA CYS A 374 -2.64 3.47 -12.94
C CYS A 374 -2.93 2.09 -13.55
N PRO A 375 -3.14 1.98 -14.89
CA PRO A 375 -3.64 0.75 -15.52
C PRO A 375 -2.61 -0.40 -15.57
N HIS A 376 -1.32 -0.12 -15.35
CA HIS A 376 -0.29 -1.15 -15.42
C HIS A 376 -0.31 -2.03 -14.17
N PRO A 377 -0.35 -3.39 -14.29
CA PRO A 377 -0.49 -4.27 -13.13
C PRO A 377 0.67 -4.18 -12.12
N ALA A 378 1.86 -3.74 -12.54
CA ALA A 378 2.97 -3.47 -11.63
C ALA A 378 2.65 -2.36 -10.61
N THR A 379 1.78 -1.38 -10.95
CA THR A 379 1.37 -0.34 -10.02
C THR A 379 0.50 -0.90 -8.90
N PHE A 380 -0.39 -1.84 -9.21
CA PHE A 380 -1.16 -2.54 -8.19
C PHE A 380 -0.25 -3.39 -7.28
N SER A 381 0.71 -4.13 -7.85
CA SER A 381 1.70 -4.88 -7.06
C SER A 381 2.54 -3.97 -6.16
N ALA A 382 2.90 -2.77 -6.64
CA ALA A 382 3.58 -1.76 -5.85
C ALA A 382 2.69 -1.24 -4.71
N MET A 383 1.39 -1.01 -4.93
CA MET A 383 0.45 -0.62 -3.88
C MET A 383 0.31 -1.67 -2.79
N LEU A 384 0.27 -2.96 -3.15
CA LEU A 384 0.30 -4.04 -2.16
C LEU A 384 1.59 -4.03 -1.32
N SER A 385 2.72 -3.64 -1.92
CA SER A 385 4.02 -3.60 -1.24
C SER A 385 4.20 -2.33 -0.42
N LEU A 386 3.85 -1.17 -0.96
CA LEU A 386 4.07 0.14 -0.33
C LEU A 386 3.04 0.45 0.75
N GLY A 387 1.75 0.13 0.53
CA GLY A 387 0.67 0.34 1.50
C GLY A 387 0.81 -0.51 2.77
N SER A 388 1.78 -1.39 2.81
CA SER A 388 1.99 -2.34 3.89
C SER A 388 3.43 -2.44 4.36
N VAL A 389 4.24 -1.39 4.23
CA VAL A 389 5.58 -1.36 4.83
C VAL A 389 5.43 -1.39 6.34
N PHE A 390 5.67 -2.57 6.90
CA PHE A 390 5.57 -2.85 8.32
C PHE A 390 6.70 -3.78 8.71
N LEU A 391 7.51 -3.35 9.68
CA LEU A 391 8.52 -4.20 10.31
C LEU A 391 8.01 -4.55 11.70
N PRO A 392 7.61 -5.80 11.93
CA PRO A 392 7.20 -6.24 13.27
C PRO A 392 8.41 -6.22 14.19
N VAL A 393 8.35 -5.37 15.22
CA VAL A 393 9.37 -5.29 16.26
C VAL A 393 8.99 -6.22 17.40
N ASN A 394 9.59 -7.40 17.42
CA ASN A 394 9.42 -8.42 18.47
C ASN A 394 10.77 -9.06 18.84
N HIS A 395 10.77 -10.14 19.61
CA HIS A 395 11.99 -10.85 19.97
C HIS A 395 12.80 -11.37 18.75
N SER A 396 12.16 -11.62 17.61
CA SER A 396 12.86 -11.98 16.38
C SER A 396 13.70 -10.83 15.85
N TRP A 397 13.22 -9.58 16.00
CA TRP A 397 13.96 -8.38 15.65
C TRP A 397 15.20 -8.19 16.53
N THR A 398 15.05 -8.35 17.84
CA THR A 398 16.18 -8.32 18.80
C THR A 398 17.22 -9.37 18.45
N ARG A 399 16.79 -10.61 18.15
CA ARG A 399 17.68 -11.69 17.72
C ARG A 399 18.40 -11.36 16.41
N TYR A 400 17.70 -10.73 15.45
CA TYR A 400 18.28 -10.29 14.19
C TYR A 400 19.36 -9.22 14.42
N ILE A 401 19.09 -8.20 15.22
CA ILE A 401 20.05 -7.13 15.54
C ILE A 401 21.30 -7.72 16.21
N ASN A 402 21.12 -8.58 17.22
CA ASN A 402 22.24 -9.21 17.90
C ASN A 402 23.08 -10.09 16.96
N GLY A 403 22.43 -10.87 16.09
CA GLY A 403 23.12 -11.69 15.09
C GLY A 403 23.88 -10.89 14.05
N VAL A 404 23.38 -9.72 13.65
CA VAL A 404 24.09 -8.81 12.75
C VAL A 404 25.33 -8.22 13.45
N GLU A 405 25.20 -7.82 14.71
CA GLU A 405 26.32 -7.29 15.49
C GLU A 405 27.40 -8.36 15.71
N GLU A 406 27.03 -9.58 16.09
CA GLU A 406 27.96 -10.71 16.23
C GLU A 406 28.73 -10.98 14.93
N GLN A 407 28.05 -10.99 13.78
CA GLN A 407 28.69 -11.18 12.47
C GLN A 407 29.64 -10.02 12.15
N TYR A 408 29.26 -8.80 12.47
CA TYR A 408 30.10 -7.63 12.27
C TYR A 408 31.39 -7.71 13.09
N GLN A 409 31.30 -8.08 14.36
CA GLN A 409 32.46 -8.25 15.25
C GLN A 409 33.38 -9.40 14.80
N GLN A 410 32.81 -10.52 14.34
CA GLN A 410 33.58 -11.63 13.75
C GLN A 410 34.33 -11.20 12.49
N MET A 411 33.72 -10.37 11.62
CA MET A 411 34.37 -9.87 10.43
C MET A 411 35.54 -8.92 10.76
N ILE A 412 35.40 -8.06 11.77
CA ILE A 412 36.48 -7.18 12.22
C ILE A 412 37.68 -8.02 12.70
N GLN A 413 37.44 -9.05 13.52
CA GLN A 413 38.47 -9.94 14.03
C GLN A 413 39.21 -10.74 12.95
N LEU A 414 38.60 -10.91 11.77
CA LEU A 414 39.24 -11.57 10.63
C LEU A 414 40.10 -10.63 9.77
N VAL A 415 39.96 -9.33 9.99
CA VAL A 415 40.68 -8.29 9.21
C VAL A 415 41.89 -7.75 10.00
N ASP A 416 41.87 -7.87 11.33
CA ASP A 416 42.99 -7.61 12.23
C ASP A 416 43.93 -8.84 12.31
#